data_ea25346dc169c6f249dd784c40de96a4
#
_entry.id   ea25346dc169c6f249dd784c40de96a4
#
_cell.length_a   1.000
_cell.length_b   1.000
_cell.length_c   1.000
_cell.angle_alpha   90.00
_cell.angle_beta   90.00
_cell.angle_gamma   90.00
#
_symmetry.space_group_name_H-M   'P 1'
#
loop_
_entity.id
_entity.type
_entity.pdbx_description
1 polymer ?
#
loop_
_entity_poly.entity_id
_entity_poly.type
_entity_poly.pdbx_seq_one_letter_code
_entity_poly.pdbx_strand_id
1 'polypeptide(L)'
;GLSAYQDNLNAQVKSQVDKINSYGKQLLALNEAIRTVEAGGVEMANDLRDTRDFIIDEMSKMVDINYGEDINGSVWVQIEGMDFVKGDSCYEIGLYTDHDTGFYTPFWYQNAKYVTAPDGTKTYTKESIQGAEVFDLTRPISSDLNTDIGGLKAIMWARGDHRADYTDMTPEKYDGVSQSVIMNIQAEFDQLIHLIATKVNSVLGEAAGVKVAQSDILASDGVTVLVKKGESYCENDVGGYMRRDDGSPIQMFAKTASDGYRKVTGQITRTDENGNPVTEDVEFWVYNEEDPADPDSLYNIKNLKVDDELMQKPSMLGMRLPDGSEDKATAEALKGAFTEESYKLNPNVEKSTTFVDYYSDLVSQVAN
;
A
#
# COMPACT_ATOMS: atom_id res chain seq x y z
N GLY A 1 -13.61 6.41 -2.68
CA GLY A 1 -12.34 6.57 -3.37
C GLY A 1 -11.71 5.22 -3.73
N LEU A 2 -10.46 5.21 -4.18
CA LEU A 2 -9.74 4.00 -4.66
C LEU A 2 -9.70 2.87 -3.63
N SER A 3 -9.53 3.18 -2.34
CA SER A 3 -9.57 2.15 -1.28
C SER A 3 -10.93 1.46 -1.18
N ALA A 4 -12.02 2.21 -1.28
CA ALA A 4 -13.36 1.62 -1.29
C ALA A 4 -13.61 0.76 -2.55
N TYR A 5 -12.98 1.12 -3.66
CA TYR A 5 -13.03 0.30 -4.88
C TYR A 5 -12.24 -1.01 -4.69
N GLN A 6 -11.07 -0.96 -4.07
CA GLN A 6 -10.33 -2.19 -3.68
C GLN A 6 -11.15 -3.08 -2.75
N ASP A 7 -11.85 -2.48 -1.76
CA ASP A 7 -12.72 -3.24 -0.85
C ASP A 7 -13.86 -3.92 -1.62
N ASN A 8 -14.43 -3.24 -2.61
CA ASN A 8 -15.46 -3.83 -3.47
C ASN A 8 -14.91 -5.00 -4.29
N LEU A 9 -13.74 -4.84 -4.91
CA LEU A 9 -13.08 -5.94 -5.64
C LEU A 9 -12.74 -7.11 -4.69
N ASN A 10 -12.30 -6.82 -3.48
CA ASN A 10 -12.05 -7.85 -2.47
C ASN A 10 -13.30 -8.64 -2.10
N ALA A 11 -14.44 -7.95 -1.94
CA ALA A 11 -15.73 -8.60 -1.71
C ALA A 11 -16.16 -9.46 -2.91
N GLN A 12 -15.86 -9.04 -4.13
CA GLN A 12 -16.10 -9.84 -5.33
C GLN A 12 -15.24 -11.11 -5.37
N VAL A 13 -13.97 -11.06 -4.93
CA VAL A 13 -13.12 -12.25 -4.79
C VAL A 13 -13.82 -13.29 -3.92
N LYS A 14 -14.32 -12.88 -2.74
CA LYS A 14 -15.06 -13.79 -1.85
C LYS A 14 -16.30 -14.37 -2.52
N SER A 15 -17.12 -13.51 -3.11
CA SER A 15 -18.36 -13.94 -3.76
C SER A 15 -18.10 -14.94 -4.89
N GLN A 16 -17.06 -14.73 -5.69
CA GLN A 16 -16.71 -15.65 -6.77
C GLN A 16 -16.16 -16.98 -6.25
N VAL A 17 -15.34 -17.00 -5.22
CA VAL A 17 -14.87 -18.25 -4.60
C VAL A 17 -16.04 -19.05 -4.02
N ASP A 18 -16.95 -18.38 -3.32
CA ASP A 18 -18.16 -19.02 -2.77
C ASP A 18 -19.00 -19.65 -3.91
N LYS A 19 -19.15 -18.95 -5.04
CA LYS A 19 -19.88 -19.44 -6.22
C LYS A 19 -19.19 -20.63 -6.89
N ILE A 20 -17.86 -20.58 -7.03
CA ILE A 20 -17.05 -21.69 -7.58
C ILE A 20 -17.23 -22.94 -6.69
N ASN A 21 -17.08 -22.81 -5.38
CA ASN A 21 -17.28 -23.94 -4.46
C ASN A 21 -18.71 -24.52 -4.55
N SER A 22 -19.72 -23.64 -4.69
CA SER A 22 -21.11 -24.09 -4.90
C SER A 22 -21.27 -24.87 -6.22
N TYR A 23 -20.65 -24.40 -7.30
CA TYR A 23 -20.66 -25.12 -8.58
C TYR A 23 -19.99 -26.50 -8.49
N GLY A 24 -18.88 -26.63 -7.75
CA GLY A 24 -18.22 -27.91 -7.50
C GLY A 24 -19.16 -28.93 -6.83
N LYS A 25 -19.90 -28.49 -5.81
CA LYS A 25 -20.89 -29.34 -5.13
C LYS A 25 -22.05 -29.74 -6.06
N GLN A 26 -22.51 -28.81 -6.89
CA GLN A 26 -23.57 -29.05 -7.88
C GLN A 26 -23.11 -30.05 -8.95
N LEU A 27 -21.86 -29.94 -9.43
CA LEU A 27 -21.30 -30.86 -10.40
C LEU A 27 -21.20 -32.30 -9.82
N LEU A 28 -20.83 -32.47 -8.55
CA LEU A 28 -20.86 -33.79 -7.90
C LEU A 28 -22.27 -34.36 -7.87
N ALA A 29 -23.25 -33.56 -7.44
CA ALA A 29 -24.65 -34.01 -7.37
C ALA A 29 -25.20 -34.37 -8.76
N LEU A 30 -24.86 -33.60 -9.79
CA LEU A 30 -25.25 -33.89 -11.17
C LEU A 30 -24.59 -35.16 -11.71
N ASN A 31 -23.30 -35.40 -11.41
CA ASN A 31 -22.62 -36.64 -11.77
C ASN A 31 -23.35 -37.86 -11.20
N GLU A 32 -23.72 -37.80 -9.92
CA GLU A 32 -24.46 -38.90 -9.26
C GLU A 32 -25.86 -39.08 -9.87
N ALA A 33 -26.60 -38.00 -10.10
CA ALA A 33 -27.92 -38.04 -10.70
C ALA A 33 -27.89 -38.63 -12.12
N ILE A 34 -26.94 -38.20 -12.96
CA ILE A 34 -26.75 -38.70 -14.31
C ILE A 34 -26.42 -40.21 -14.28
N ARG A 35 -25.48 -40.63 -13.46
CA ARG A 35 -25.14 -42.07 -13.27
C ARG A 35 -26.37 -42.88 -12.88
N THR A 36 -27.20 -42.35 -11.99
CA THR A 36 -28.41 -43.05 -11.51
C THR A 36 -29.45 -43.22 -12.62
N VAL A 37 -29.71 -42.17 -13.40
CA VAL A 37 -30.67 -42.23 -14.49
C VAL A 37 -30.17 -43.17 -15.64
N GLU A 38 -28.88 -43.11 -15.94
CA GLU A 38 -28.29 -43.85 -17.06
C GLU A 38 -27.88 -45.30 -16.71
N ALA A 39 -27.89 -45.68 -15.39
CA ALA A 39 -27.48 -46.99 -14.96
C ALA A 39 -28.28 -48.16 -15.56
N GLY A 40 -29.52 -47.87 -15.98
CA GLY A 40 -30.39 -48.85 -16.67
C GLY A 40 -30.13 -49.01 -18.16
N GLY A 41 -29.33 -48.18 -18.80
CA GLY A 41 -28.98 -48.22 -20.23
C GLY A 41 -30.15 -47.92 -21.17
N VAL A 42 -31.27 -47.45 -20.67
CA VAL A 42 -32.52 -47.20 -21.41
C VAL A 42 -32.81 -45.73 -21.65
N GLU A 43 -32.30 -44.85 -20.77
CA GLU A 43 -32.61 -43.42 -20.74
C GLU A 43 -31.34 -42.58 -20.69
N MET A 44 -31.32 -41.47 -21.42
CA MET A 44 -30.24 -40.46 -21.36
C MET A 44 -30.70 -39.28 -20.54
N ALA A 45 -29.83 -38.84 -19.62
CA ALA A 45 -30.13 -37.71 -18.70
C ALA A 45 -29.82 -36.35 -19.34
N ASN A 46 -30.40 -36.05 -20.52
CA ASN A 46 -30.05 -34.88 -21.32
C ASN A 46 -30.23 -33.56 -20.58
N ASP A 47 -31.34 -33.35 -19.87
CA ASP A 47 -31.57 -32.11 -19.10
C ASP A 47 -30.53 -31.89 -17.97
N LEU A 48 -30.10 -32.97 -17.33
CA LEU A 48 -29.06 -32.94 -16.31
C LEU A 48 -27.68 -32.65 -16.90
N ARG A 49 -27.41 -33.22 -18.09
CA ARG A 49 -26.17 -32.95 -18.83
C ARG A 49 -26.13 -31.51 -19.32
N ASP A 50 -27.23 -30.96 -19.84
CA ASP A 50 -27.32 -29.55 -20.23
C ASP A 50 -27.09 -28.60 -19.05
N THR A 51 -27.65 -28.92 -17.88
CA THR A 51 -27.41 -28.17 -16.64
C THR A 51 -25.94 -28.23 -16.21
N ARG A 52 -25.31 -29.40 -16.31
CA ARG A 52 -23.89 -29.61 -16.02
C ARG A 52 -22.99 -28.76 -16.93
N ASP A 53 -23.28 -28.81 -18.22
CA ASP A 53 -22.50 -28.10 -19.24
C ASP A 53 -22.64 -26.57 -19.05
N PHE A 54 -23.84 -26.09 -18.71
CA PHE A 54 -24.05 -24.68 -18.32
C PHE A 54 -23.16 -24.26 -17.13
N ILE A 55 -23.07 -25.09 -16.09
CA ILE A 55 -22.20 -24.80 -14.93
C ILE A 55 -20.73 -24.73 -15.34
N ILE A 56 -20.28 -25.65 -16.20
CA ILE A 56 -18.91 -25.67 -16.72
C ILE A 56 -18.62 -24.38 -17.53
N ASP A 57 -19.57 -23.96 -18.37
CA ASP A 57 -19.45 -22.71 -19.14
C ASP A 57 -19.35 -21.48 -18.23
N GLU A 58 -20.16 -21.41 -17.17
CA GLU A 58 -20.09 -20.33 -16.18
C GLU A 58 -18.75 -20.32 -15.43
N MET A 59 -18.25 -21.50 -15.05
CA MET A 59 -16.95 -21.63 -14.39
C MET A 59 -15.79 -21.19 -15.30
N SER A 60 -15.86 -21.50 -16.60
CA SER A 60 -14.83 -21.14 -17.57
C SER A 60 -14.64 -19.62 -17.73
N LYS A 61 -15.68 -18.83 -17.44
CA LYS A 61 -15.62 -17.36 -17.43
C LYS A 61 -14.93 -16.83 -16.16
N MET A 62 -14.94 -17.59 -15.08
CA MET A 62 -14.44 -17.18 -13.77
C MET A 62 -12.98 -17.56 -13.56
N VAL A 63 -12.60 -18.77 -13.99
CA VAL A 63 -11.26 -19.36 -13.77
C VAL A 63 -10.81 -20.18 -14.96
N ASP A 64 -9.51 -20.42 -15.07
CA ASP A 64 -8.97 -21.36 -16.04
C ASP A 64 -9.31 -22.79 -15.62
N ILE A 65 -10.08 -23.50 -16.45
CA ILE A 65 -10.49 -24.88 -16.18
C ILE A 65 -10.04 -25.84 -17.28
N ASN A 66 -9.65 -27.05 -16.85
CA ASN A 66 -9.62 -28.23 -17.66
C ASN A 66 -10.71 -29.18 -17.18
N TYR A 67 -11.42 -29.81 -18.10
CA TYR A 67 -12.47 -30.76 -17.75
C TYR A 67 -12.58 -31.88 -18.79
N GLY A 68 -13.23 -32.96 -18.41
CA GLY A 68 -13.53 -34.08 -19.27
C GLY A 68 -14.46 -35.06 -18.59
N GLU A 69 -14.91 -36.09 -19.31
CA GLU A 69 -15.69 -37.17 -18.74
C GLU A 69 -14.80 -38.40 -18.50
N ASP A 70 -15.06 -39.10 -17.41
CA ASP A 70 -14.47 -40.41 -17.14
C ASP A 70 -15.29 -41.53 -17.88
N ILE A 71 -14.81 -42.74 -17.74
CA ILE A 71 -15.43 -43.95 -18.34
C ILE A 71 -16.88 -44.18 -17.88
N ASN A 72 -17.27 -43.61 -16.72
CA ASN A 72 -18.60 -43.72 -16.15
C ASN A 72 -19.53 -42.55 -16.50
N GLY A 73 -19.07 -41.60 -17.33
CA GLY A 73 -19.81 -40.40 -17.71
C GLY A 73 -19.81 -39.30 -16.66
N SER A 74 -19.01 -39.44 -15.60
CA SER A 74 -18.82 -38.40 -14.59
C SER A 74 -17.84 -37.36 -15.08
N VAL A 75 -18.17 -36.09 -14.95
CA VAL A 75 -17.26 -35.01 -15.30
C VAL A 75 -16.23 -34.81 -14.19
N TRP A 76 -14.98 -34.65 -14.58
CA TRP A 76 -13.92 -34.15 -13.73
C TRP A 76 -13.55 -32.71 -14.15
N VAL A 77 -13.16 -31.89 -13.19
CA VAL A 77 -12.76 -30.50 -13.40
C VAL A 77 -11.48 -30.20 -12.65
N GLN A 78 -10.54 -29.56 -13.32
CA GLN A 78 -9.36 -28.93 -12.72
C GLN A 78 -9.46 -27.41 -12.82
N ILE A 79 -8.99 -26.69 -11.82
CA ILE A 79 -8.85 -25.24 -11.81
C ILE A 79 -7.36 -24.91 -11.67
N GLU A 80 -6.82 -24.10 -12.59
CA GLU A 80 -5.38 -23.74 -12.62
C GLU A 80 -4.49 -25.02 -12.55
N GLY A 81 -4.91 -26.08 -13.22
CA GLY A 81 -4.19 -27.36 -13.24
C GLY A 81 -4.35 -28.25 -12.00
N MET A 82 -5.09 -27.82 -10.98
CA MET A 82 -5.33 -28.58 -9.74
C MET A 82 -6.70 -29.23 -9.74
N ASP A 83 -6.80 -30.48 -9.27
CA ASP A 83 -8.06 -31.20 -9.17
C ASP A 83 -9.05 -30.44 -8.28
N PHE A 84 -10.24 -30.16 -8.84
CA PHE A 84 -11.34 -29.52 -8.15
C PHE A 84 -12.52 -30.46 -7.94
N VAL A 85 -13.05 -31.06 -9.02
CA VAL A 85 -14.03 -32.14 -8.99
C VAL A 85 -13.39 -33.37 -9.59
N LYS A 86 -13.33 -34.46 -8.83
CA LYS A 86 -12.73 -35.71 -9.30
C LYS A 86 -13.30 -36.92 -8.55
N GLY A 87 -13.84 -37.88 -9.30
CA GLY A 87 -14.53 -39.02 -8.71
C GLY A 87 -15.73 -38.56 -7.87
N ASP A 88 -15.76 -38.95 -6.62
CA ASP A 88 -16.81 -38.56 -5.66
C ASP A 88 -16.39 -37.43 -4.71
N SER A 89 -15.37 -36.66 -5.11
CA SER A 89 -14.80 -35.60 -4.27
C SER A 89 -14.81 -34.23 -4.96
N CYS A 90 -15.11 -33.20 -4.16
CA CYS A 90 -14.90 -31.80 -4.52
C CYS A 90 -13.89 -31.20 -3.55
N TYR A 91 -12.80 -30.68 -4.08
CA TYR A 91 -11.74 -30.04 -3.30
C TYR A 91 -12.03 -28.54 -3.19
N GLU A 92 -12.49 -28.11 -2.03
CA GLU A 92 -12.88 -26.72 -1.83
C GLU A 92 -11.70 -25.77 -1.82
N ILE A 93 -11.95 -24.57 -2.35
CA ILE A 93 -11.06 -23.42 -2.26
C ILE A 93 -11.38 -22.67 -0.96
N GLY A 94 -10.35 -22.45 -0.12
CA GLY A 94 -10.43 -21.60 1.05
C GLY A 94 -10.11 -20.15 0.74
N LEU A 95 -10.41 -19.28 1.70
CA LEU A 95 -10.03 -17.87 1.67
C LEU A 95 -9.20 -17.55 2.90
N TYR A 96 -7.95 -17.21 2.70
CA TYR A 96 -7.13 -16.60 3.73
C TYR A 96 -7.40 -15.10 3.74
N THR A 97 -7.58 -14.53 4.93
CA THR A 97 -7.72 -13.08 5.11
C THR A 97 -6.41 -12.53 5.66
N ASP A 98 -5.74 -11.70 4.88
CA ASP A 98 -4.53 -11.01 5.33
C ASP A 98 -4.85 -10.05 6.48
N HIS A 99 -4.09 -10.14 7.57
CA HIS A 99 -4.35 -9.37 8.79
C HIS A 99 -4.21 -7.86 8.58
N ASP A 100 -3.25 -7.44 7.76
CA ASP A 100 -2.89 -6.03 7.62
C ASP A 100 -3.77 -5.32 6.60
N THR A 101 -4.14 -6.01 5.52
CA THR A 101 -4.90 -5.45 4.40
C THR A 101 -6.37 -5.80 4.45
N GLY A 102 -6.74 -6.90 5.08
CA GLY A 102 -8.07 -7.50 5.01
C GLY A 102 -8.37 -8.17 3.65
N PHE A 103 -7.37 -8.31 2.78
CA PHE A 103 -7.55 -8.87 1.44
C PHE A 103 -7.58 -10.39 1.47
N TYR A 104 -8.48 -10.95 0.65
CA TYR A 104 -8.65 -12.39 0.53
C TYR A 104 -7.63 -12.97 -0.46
N THR A 105 -7.03 -14.11 -0.07
CA THR A 105 -6.20 -14.94 -0.93
C THR A 105 -6.84 -16.32 -1.05
N PRO A 106 -7.33 -16.73 -2.24
CA PRO A 106 -7.84 -18.06 -2.49
C PRO A 106 -6.71 -19.10 -2.40
N PHE A 107 -6.95 -20.16 -1.68
CA PHE A 107 -6.00 -21.27 -1.53
C PHE A 107 -6.68 -22.64 -1.51
N TRP A 108 -5.93 -23.69 -1.84
CA TRP A 108 -6.41 -25.06 -1.78
C TRP A 108 -6.26 -25.65 -0.38
N TYR A 109 -7.38 -25.98 0.28
CA TYR A 109 -7.33 -26.65 1.57
C TYR A 109 -6.52 -27.95 1.54
N GLN A 110 -6.59 -28.70 0.44
CA GLN A 110 -5.88 -29.96 0.25
C GLN A 110 -4.36 -29.82 0.27
N ASN A 111 -3.82 -28.65 -0.05
CA ASN A 111 -2.38 -28.41 -0.18
C ASN A 111 -1.83 -27.53 0.94
N ALA A 112 -2.70 -26.85 1.69
CA ALA A 112 -2.29 -25.97 2.76
C ALA A 112 -1.96 -26.73 4.05
N LYS A 113 -0.98 -26.25 4.78
CA LYS A 113 -0.74 -26.66 6.16
C LYS A 113 -1.73 -25.94 7.08
N TYR A 114 -2.01 -26.51 8.24
CA TYR A 114 -2.88 -25.88 9.24
C TYR A 114 -2.37 -26.13 10.65
N VAL A 115 -2.78 -25.27 11.56
CA VAL A 115 -2.61 -25.46 13.00
C VAL A 115 -3.97 -25.78 13.58
N THR A 116 -4.04 -26.81 14.42
CA THR A 116 -5.28 -27.16 15.13
C THR A 116 -5.34 -26.36 16.43
N ALA A 117 -6.37 -25.52 16.56
CA ALA A 117 -6.65 -24.81 17.82
C ALA A 117 -7.15 -25.79 18.90
N PRO A 118 -7.13 -25.40 20.20
CA PRO A 118 -7.57 -26.25 21.29
C PRO A 118 -9.03 -26.75 21.18
N ASP A 119 -9.88 -26.03 20.46
CA ASP A 119 -11.27 -26.38 20.17
C ASP A 119 -11.43 -27.33 18.96
N GLY A 120 -10.31 -27.77 18.35
CA GLY A 120 -10.31 -28.61 17.17
C GLY A 120 -10.44 -27.87 15.83
N THR A 121 -10.57 -26.54 15.85
CA THR A 121 -10.66 -25.72 14.63
C THR A 121 -9.33 -25.68 13.90
N LYS A 122 -9.37 -25.81 12.57
CA LYS A 122 -8.19 -25.61 11.72
C LYS A 122 -8.00 -24.11 11.43
N THR A 123 -6.81 -23.60 11.73
CA THR A 123 -6.41 -22.23 11.43
C THR A 123 -5.30 -22.20 10.40
N TYR A 124 -5.35 -21.18 9.53
CA TYR A 124 -4.41 -20.99 8.44
C TYR A 124 -3.72 -19.64 8.60
N THR A 125 -2.39 -19.61 8.38
CA THR A 125 -1.58 -18.40 8.39
C THR A 125 -1.06 -18.12 6.99
N LYS A 126 -0.48 -16.95 6.77
CA LYS A 126 0.13 -16.57 5.49
C LYS A 126 1.20 -17.57 5.05
N GLU A 127 2.02 -18.01 6.00
CA GLU A 127 3.08 -18.99 5.77
C GLU A 127 2.51 -20.39 5.50
N SER A 128 1.39 -20.74 6.12
CA SER A 128 0.79 -22.07 6.00
C SER A 128 0.10 -22.29 4.65
N ILE A 129 -0.35 -21.22 3.98
CA ILE A 129 -0.95 -21.27 2.65
C ILE A 129 0.06 -21.09 1.52
N GLN A 130 1.30 -20.74 1.84
CA GLN A 130 2.35 -20.53 0.84
C GLN A 130 2.58 -21.79 0.01
N GLY A 131 2.47 -21.66 -1.31
CA GLY A 131 2.53 -22.76 -2.26
C GLY A 131 1.21 -23.54 -2.41
N ALA A 132 0.15 -23.13 -1.70
CA ALA A 132 -1.21 -23.66 -1.85
C ALA A 132 -2.18 -22.64 -2.48
N GLU A 133 -1.69 -21.47 -2.85
CA GLU A 133 -2.51 -20.44 -3.50
C GLU A 133 -3.08 -20.96 -4.83
N VAL A 134 -4.32 -20.58 -5.14
CA VAL A 134 -4.98 -20.99 -6.38
C VAL A 134 -4.34 -20.32 -7.59
N PHE A 135 -3.93 -19.02 -7.44
CA PHE A 135 -3.39 -18.21 -8.53
C PHE A 135 -1.93 -17.82 -8.27
N ASP A 136 -1.11 -17.93 -9.31
CA ASP A 136 0.22 -17.33 -9.34
C ASP A 136 0.11 -15.90 -9.90
N LEU A 137 0.16 -14.92 -9.01
CA LEU A 137 0.13 -13.50 -9.34
C LEU A 137 1.53 -12.88 -9.54
N THR A 138 2.58 -13.68 -9.50
CA THR A 138 3.96 -13.22 -9.76
C THR A 138 4.24 -13.04 -11.25
N ARG A 139 3.45 -13.66 -12.10
CA ARG A 139 3.54 -13.56 -13.55
C ARG A 139 2.63 -12.46 -14.07
N PRO A 140 3.08 -11.61 -15.00
CA PRO A 140 2.23 -10.60 -15.61
C PRO A 140 1.07 -11.25 -16.37
N ILE A 141 -0.08 -10.57 -16.39
CA ILE A 141 -1.20 -10.96 -17.25
C ILE A 141 -0.80 -10.68 -18.69
N SER A 142 -0.84 -11.70 -19.54
CA SER A 142 -0.50 -11.60 -20.95
C SER A 142 -1.20 -12.69 -21.75
N SER A 143 -1.86 -12.30 -22.83
CA SER A 143 -2.46 -13.24 -23.77
C SER A 143 -1.41 -14.15 -24.42
N ASP A 144 -0.22 -13.62 -24.69
CA ASP A 144 0.91 -14.37 -25.25
C ASP A 144 1.41 -15.48 -24.33
N LEU A 145 1.32 -15.25 -23.01
CA LEU A 145 1.70 -16.22 -21.98
C LEU A 145 0.52 -17.07 -21.50
N ASN A 146 -0.67 -16.86 -22.05
CA ASN A 146 -1.90 -17.53 -21.64
C ASN A 146 -2.17 -17.40 -20.12
N THR A 147 -1.85 -16.23 -19.54
CA THR A 147 -2.02 -15.92 -18.11
C THR A 147 -3.19 -14.99 -17.83
N ASP A 148 -3.90 -14.52 -18.87
CA ASP A 148 -5.04 -13.59 -18.80
C ASP A 148 -6.41 -14.28 -18.67
N ILE A 149 -6.42 -15.53 -18.20
CA ILE A 149 -7.62 -16.38 -18.19
C ILE A 149 -8.35 -16.23 -16.85
N GLY A 150 -9.65 -15.90 -16.97
CA GLY A 150 -10.62 -15.93 -15.89
C GLY A 150 -10.83 -14.60 -15.17
N GLY A 151 -12.11 -14.30 -14.90
CA GLY A 151 -12.52 -13.04 -14.28
C GLY A 151 -12.02 -12.88 -12.84
N LEU A 152 -11.90 -13.97 -12.09
CA LEU A 152 -11.44 -13.91 -10.69
C LEU A 152 -9.97 -13.45 -10.60
N LYS A 153 -9.10 -14.00 -11.44
CA LYS A 153 -7.70 -13.60 -11.50
C LYS A 153 -7.56 -12.13 -11.91
N ALA A 154 -8.34 -11.68 -12.89
CA ALA A 154 -8.39 -10.29 -13.33
C ALA A 154 -8.81 -9.33 -12.19
N ILE A 155 -9.82 -9.70 -11.39
CA ILE A 155 -10.26 -8.92 -10.22
C ILE A 155 -9.14 -8.82 -9.18
N MET A 156 -8.44 -9.91 -8.90
CA MET A 156 -7.32 -9.92 -7.95
C MET A 156 -6.16 -9.05 -8.42
N TRP A 157 -5.84 -9.09 -9.72
CA TRP A 157 -4.84 -8.21 -10.32
C TRP A 157 -5.25 -6.73 -10.24
N ALA A 158 -6.48 -6.41 -10.60
CA ALA A 158 -6.99 -5.04 -10.52
C ALA A 158 -6.96 -4.52 -9.08
N ARG A 159 -7.38 -5.35 -8.11
CA ARG A 159 -7.34 -5.00 -6.68
C ARG A 159 -5.92 -4.75 -6.18
N GLY A 160 -4.95 -5.55 -6.66
CA GLY A 160 -3.61 -5.61 -6.10
C GLY A 160 -3.54 -6.40 -4.79
N ASP A 161 -2.37 -6.43 -4.17
CA ASP A 161 -2.06 -7.21 -2.97
C ASP A 161 -2.04 -6.36 -1.69
N HIS A 162 -1.93 -5.04 -1.80
CA HIS A 162 -1.98 -4.11 -0.68
C HIS A 162 -2.52 -2.73 -1.10
N ARG A 163 -2.64 -1.83 -0.14
CA ARG A 163 -2.96 -0.41 -0.40
C ARG A 163 -1.66 0.35 -0.57
N ALA A 164 -1.36 0.69 -1.81
CA ALA A 164 -0.11 1.33 -2.17
C ALA A 164 -0.02 2.78 -1.65
N ASP A 165 1.17 3.20 -1.30
CA ASP A 165 1.52 4.57 -0.92
C ASP A 165 2.89 4.97 -1.51
N TYR A 166 3.39 6.16 -1.15
CA TYR A 166 4.66 6.67 -1.69
C TYR A 166 5.88 5.80 -1.34
N THR A 167 5.80 4.96 -0.29
CA THR A 167 6.91 4.07 0.07
C THR A 167 7.11 2.93 -0.94
N ASP A 168 6.11 2.68 -1.79
CA ASP A 168 6.18 1.73 -2.90
C ASP A 168 6.87 2.31 -4.15
N MET A 169 7.15 3.62 -4.16
CA MET A 169 7.75 4.34 -5.28
C MET A 169 9.27 4.27 -5.29
N THR A 170 9.82 3.13 -4.93
CA THR A 170 11.24 2.81 -5.10
C THR A 170 11.45 1.93 -6.33
N PRO A 171 12.62 1.96 -6.98
CA PRO A 171 12.90 1.10 -8.13
C PRO A 171 12.66 -0.40 -7.86
N GLU A 172 12.89 -0.85 -6.63
CA GLU A 172 12.77 -2.26 -6.23
C GLU A 172 11.30 -2.71 -6.05
N LYS A 173 10.41 -1.79 -5.65
CA LYS A 173 9.00 -2.10 -5.34
C LYS A 173 8.04 -1.74 -6.46
N TYR A 174 8.38 -0.74 -7.27
CA TYR A 174 7.46 -0.15 -8.23
C TYR A 174 6.96 -1.13 -9.29
N ASP A 175 7.77 -2.09 -9.72
CA ASP A 175 7.34 -3.10 -10.69
C ASP A 175 6.14 -3.93 -10.20
N GLY A 176 6.06 -4.21 -8.89
CA GLY A 176 4.92 -4.89 -8.29
C GLY A 176 3.66 -4.01 -8.25
N VAL A 177 3.83 -2.72 -8.01
CA VAL A 177 2.72 -1.75 -7.94
C VAL A 177 2.19 -1.39 -9.32
N SER A 178 3.06 -1.20 -10.29
CA SER A 178 2.71 -0.77 -11.66
C SER A 178 1.80 -1.76 -12.41
N GLN A 179 1.78 -3.01 -11.98
CA GLN A 179 0.94 -4.06 -12.57
C GLN A 179 -0.54 -3.92 -12.18
N SER A 180 -0.85 -3.26 -11.09
CA SER A 180 -2.22 -2.93 -10.68
C SER A 180 -2.50 -1.46 -10.96
N VAL A 181 -3.48 -1.18 -11.83
CA VAL A 181 -3.87 0.21 -12.14
C VAL A 181 -4.27 0.97 -10.86
N ILE A 182 -4.99 0.32 -9.95
CA ILE A 182 -5.43 0.94 -8.70
C ILE A 182 -4.25 1.25 -7.80
N MET A 183 -3.34 0.28 -7.59
CA MET A 183 -2.16 0.49 -6.76
C MET A 183 -1.22 1.54 -7.34
N ASN A 184 -1.05 1.55 -8.67
CA ASN A 184 -0.24 2.56 -9.33
C ASN A 184 -0.78 3.97 -9.08
N ILE A 185 -2.08 4.17 -9.31
CA ILE A 185 -2.72 5.48 -9.07
C ILE A 185 -2.67 5.86 -7.58
N GLN A 186 -2.86 4.91 -6.67
CA GLN A 186 -2.74 5.17 -5.23
C GLN A 186 -1.34 5.65 -4.86
N ALA A 187 -0.31 4.94 -5.32
CA ALA A 187 1.08 5.27 -5.01
C ALA A 187 1.50 6.61 -5.62
N GLU A 188 1.13 6.88 -6.88
CA GLU A 188 1.44 8.14 -7.55
C GLU A 188 0.73 9.33 -6.89
N PHE A 189 -0.54 9.16 -6.49
CA PHE A 189 -1.28 10.20 -5.80
C PHE A 189 -0.73 10.48 -4.40
N ASP A 190 -0.44 9.43 -3.66
CA ASP A 190 0.16 9.56 -2.32
C ASP A 190 1.56 10.19 -2.39
N GLN A 191 2.35 9.82 -3.40
CA GLN A 191 3.65 10.44 -3.66
C GLN A 191 3.54 11.94 -3.94
N LEU A 192 2.57 12.38 -4.73
CA LEU A 192 2.35 13.79 -4.98
C LEU A 192 2.07 14.55 -3.68
N ILE A 193 1.18 14.00 -2.84
CA ILE A 193 0.83 14.59 -1.54
C ILE A 193 2.04 14.61 -0.60
N HIS A 194 2.78 13.50 -0.52
CA HIS A 194 4.00 13.40 0.28
C HIS A 194 5.04 14.44 -0.13
N LEU A 195 5.33 14.53 -1.42
CA LEU A 195 6.36 15.44 -1.95
C LEU A 195 6.01 16.92 -1.71
N ILE A 196 4.74 17.33 -1.94
CA ILE A 196 4.36 18.71 -1.70
C ILE A 196 4.34 19.03 -0.20
N ALA A 197 3.83 18.13 0.65
CA ALA A 197 3.78 18.34 2.08
C ALA A 197 5.17 18.48 2.69
N THR A 198 6.09 17.57 2.34
CA THR A 198 7.47 17.60 2.84
C THR A 198 8.26 18.79 2.27
N LYS A 199 8.04 19.15 1.01
CA LYS A 199 8.67 20.34 0.41
C LYS A 199 8.25 21.63 1.10
N VAL A 200 6.95 21.82 1.34
CA VAL A 200 6.43 22.99 2.05
C VAL A 200 6.96 23.03 3.49
N ASN A 201 6.93 21.90 4.20
CA ASN A 201 7.46 21.83 5.56
C ASN A 201 8.97 22.11 5.62
N SER A 202 9.74 21.65 4.61
CA SER A 202 11.17 21.95 4.51
C SER A 202 11.45 23.45 4.38
N VAL A 203 10.69 24.12 3.51
CA VAL A 203 10.82 25.60 3.33
C VAL A 203 10.52 26.33 4.64
N LEU A 204 9.45 25.96 5.35
CA LEU A 204 9.14 26.56 6.65
C LEU A 204 10.19 26.22 7.71
N GLY A 205 10.72 25.00 7.67
CA GLY A 205 11.80 24.55 8.56
C GLY A 205 13.08 25.35 8.36
N GLU A 206 13.48 25.63 7.13
CA GLU A 206 14.62 26.51 6.82
C GLU A 206 14.42 27.91 7.42
N ALA A 207 13.22 28.49 7.27
CA ALA A 207 12.87 29.78 7.87
C ALA A 207 12.85 29.73 9.40
N ALA A 208 12.58 28.58 10.00
CA ALA A 208 12.67 28.34 11.43
C ALA A 208 14.11 28.09 11.92
N GLY A 209 15.07 27.92 11.02
CA GLY A 209 16.47 27.61 11.35
C GLY A 209 16.77 26.13 11.54
N VAL A 210 15.95 25.26 10.95
CA VAL A 210 16.26 23.81 10.90
C VAL A 210 17.54 23.57 10.10
N LYS A 211 18.41 22.74 10.65
CA LYS A 211 19.72 22.39 10.10
C LYS A 211 19.87 20.89 9.96
N VAL A 212 20.73 20.46 9.05
CA VAL A 212 21.18 19.06 8.92
C VAL A 212 22.43 18.85 9.76
N ALA A 213 22.42 17.83 10.60
CA ALA A 213 23.54 17.48 11.45
C ALA A 213 24.75 17.02 10.63
N GLN A 214 25.90 17.66 10.81
CA GLN A 214 27.15 17.34 10.13
C GLN A 214 27.91 16.18 10.81
N SER A 215 27.57 15.90 12.07
CA SER A 215 28.03 14.77 12.89
C SER A 215 26.93 14.37 13.85
N ASP A 216 27.07 13.20 14.49
CA ASP A 216 26.14 12.76 15.51
C ASP A 216 26.10 13.77 16.67
N ILE A 217 24.90 14.07 17.16
CA ILE A 217 24.66 14.90 18.34
C ILE A 217 24.27 13.97 19.48
N LEU A 218 25.03 14.07 20.58
CA LEU A 218 24.88 13.19 21.72
C LEU A 218 24.02 13.83 22.84
N ALA A 219 23.38 12.99 23.62
CA ALA A 219 22.77 13.40 24.88
C ALA A 219 23.82 13.87 25.87
N SER A 220 23.40 14.48 26.99
CA SER A 220 24.27 14.94 28.07
C SER A 220 25.11 13.83 28.70
N ASP A 221 24.76 12.56 28.50
CA ASP A 221 25.57 11.42 28.92
C ASP A 221 26.82 11.17 28.05
N GLY A 222 26.93 11.89 26.92
CA GLY A 222 28.05 11.79 25.98
C GLY A 222 28.11 10.47 25.19
N VAL A 223 27.09 9.63 25.26
CA VAL A 223 27.05 8.29 24.64
C VAL A 223 25.79 8.08 23.76
N THR A 224 24.63 8.45 24.27
CA THR A 224 23.36 8.26 23.57
C THR A 224 23.26 9.22 22.38
N VAL A 225 23.08 8.68 21.18
CA VAL A 225 22.90 9.49 19.98
C VAL A 225 21.45 9.98 19.93
N LEU A 226 21.26 11.30 19.92
CA LEU A 226 19.96 11.96 19.78
C LEU A 226 19.63 12.31 18.34
N VAL A 227 20.64 12.71 17.57
CA VAL A 227 20.54 13.05 16.15
C VAL A 227 21.72 12.43 15.44
N LYS A 228 21.46 11.64 14.42
CA LYS A 228 22.52 11.07 13.57
C LYS A 228 22.98 12.09 12.54
N LYS A 229 24.22 11.94 12.08
CA LYS A 229 24.70 12.69 10.94
C LYS A 229 23.73 12.56 9.77
N GLY A 230 23.30 13.67 9.19
CA GLY A 230 22.36 13.73 8.08
C GLY A 230 20.88 13.93 8.49
N GLU A 231 20.55 13.71 9.76
CA GLU A 231 19.20 14.02 10.30
C GLU A 231 19.05 15.51 10.60
N SER A 232 17.81 15.96 10.74
CA SER A 232 17.48 17.38 10.92
C SER A 232 17.17 17.73 12.38
N TYR A 233 17.61 18.92 12.79
CA TYR A 233 17.37 19.47 14.12
C TYR A 233 17.26 21.00 14.07
N CYS A 234 16.74 21.60 15.15
CA CYS A 234 16.58 23.04 15.28
C CYS A 234 16.92 23.50 16.70
N GLU A 235 17.94 24.38 16.83
CA GLU A 235 18.34 24.96 18.12
C GLU A 235 17.34 26.04 18.52
N ASN A 236 17.03 26.13 19.83
CA ASN A 236 16.10 27.15 20.34
C ASN A 236 16.65 28.57 20.23
N ASP A 237 17.96 28.75 20.50
CA ASP A 237 18.60 30.07 20.64
C ASP A 237 19.18 30.57 19.31
N VAL A 238 19.25 29.75 18.31
CA VAL A 238 19.88 30.04 17.01
C VAL A 238 18.97 29.61 15.90
N GLY A 239 18.63 30.49 15.00
CA GLY A 239 17.85 30.15 13.84
C GLY A 239 16.84 31.22 13.46
N GLY A 240 15.83 30.78 12.73
CA GLY A 240 14.83 31.65 12.13
C GLY A 240 13.68 31.99 13.07
N TYR A 241 12.66 32.54 12.45
CA TYR A 241 11.49 33.12 13.12
C TYR A 241 10.22 32.27 12.99
N MET A 242 10.19 31.31 12.04
CA MET A 242 9.00 30.48 11.75
C MET A 242 8.83 29.40 12.83
N ARG A 243 8.47 29.85 14.04
CA ARG A 243 8.39 29.01 15.25
C ARG A 243 7.12 29.25 16.02
N ARG A 244 6.68 28.25 16.76
CA ARG A 244 5.63 28.34 17.76
C ARG A 244 6.14 28.99 19.05
N ASP A 245 5.22 29.29 19.95
CA ASP A 245 5.53 29.91 21.26
C ASP A 245 6.45 29.03 22.10
N ASP A 246 6.42 27.71 21.93
CA ASP A 246 7.30 26.74 22.60
C ASP A 246 8.69 26.60 21.95
N GLY A 247 8.93 27.33 20.87
CA GLY A 247 10.18 27.32 20.10
C GLY A 247 10.25 26.23 19.03
N SER A 248 9.27 25.36 18.91
CA SER A 248 9.24 24.32 17.86
C SER A 248 9.03 24.93 16.47
N PRO A 249 9.67 24.38 15.42
CA PRO A 249 9.43 24.83 14.05
C PRO A 249 7.97 24.64 13.63
N ILE A 250 7.44 25.64 12.93
CA ILE A 250 6.10 25.55 12.33
C ILE A 250 6.14 24.61 11.13
N GLN A 251 5.16 23.72 11.06
CA GLN A 251 4.88 22.88 9.91
C GLN A 251 3.49 23.19 9.39
N MET A 252 3.32 23.29 8.07
CA MET A 252 1.99 23.45 7.47
C MET A 252 1.23 22.13 7.49
N PHE A 253 1.93 21.06 7.22
CA PHE A 253 1.38 19.70 7.21
C PHE A 253 1.91 18.92 8.41
N ALA A 254 0.99 18.41 9.20
CA ALA A 254 1.27 17.60 10.37
C ALA A 254 0.84 16.15 10.15
N LYS A 255 1.37 15.25 10.97
CA LYS A 255 0.92 13.86 11.05
C LYS A 255 -0.18 13.75 12.12
N THR A 256 -1.13 12.86 11.91
CA THR A 256 -2.21 12.62 12.89
C THR A 256 -1.74 11.72 14.03
N ALA A 257 -0.83 10.80 13.75
CA ALA A 257 -0.40 9.74 14.68
C ALA A 257 0.89 10.07 15.43
N SER A 258 1.69 11.05 14.96
CA SER A 258 2.97 11.40 15.61
C SER A 258 3.31 12.87 15.43
N ASP A 259 4.17 13.39 16.32
CA ASP A 259 4.66 14.75 16.23
C ASP A 259 5.77 14.88 15.17
N GLY A 260 5.87 16.05 14.53
CA GLY A 260 6.94 16.34 13.57
C GLY A 260 8.30 16.57 14.21
N TYR A 261 8.31 17.10 15.45
CA TYR A 261 9.52 17.38 16.21
C TYR A 261 9.37 16.90 17.66
N ARG A 262 10.48 16.52 18.27
CA ARG A 262 10.58 16.25 19.70
C ARG A 262 11.64 17.13 20.37
N LYS A 263 11.35 17.61 21.56
CA LYS A 263 12.28 18.41 22.37
C LYS A 263 13.24 17.48 23.10
N VAL A 264 14.52 17.79 23.04
CA VAL A 264 15.58 17.01 23.70
C VAL A 264 16.63 17.96 24.35
N THR A 265 17.43 17.44 25.28
CA THR A 265 18.61 18.08 25.79
C THR A 265 19.85 17.29 25.41
N GLY A 266 20.81 17.93 24.77
CA GLY A 266 22.02 17.26 24.32
C GLY A 266 23.17 18.22 24.05
N GLN A 267 24.29 17.65 23.67
CA GLN A 267 25.57 18.34 23.53
C GLN A 267 25.68 19.00 22.15
N ILE A 268 25.68 20.32 22.14
CA ILE A 268 25.96 21.11 20.92
C ILE A 268 27.32 21.76 21.05
N THR A 269 28.17 21.58 20.05
CA THR A 269 29.48 22.24 19.98
C THR A 269 29.36 23.51 19.15
N ARG A 270 29.72 24.63 19.78
CA ARG A 270 29.75 25.96 19.15
C ARG A 270 31.16 26.51 19.17
N THR A 271 31.44 27.48 18.34
CA THR A 271 32.71 28.19 18.33
C THR A 271 32.58 29.46 19.18
N ASP A 272 33.44 29.62 20.17
CA ASP A 272 33.47 30.84 21.04
C ASP A 272 34.03 32.06 20.26
N GLU A 273 34.02 33.24 20.91
CA GLU A 273 34.52 34.48 20.32
C GLU A 273 36.03 34.42 19.99
N ASN A 274 36.75 33.48 20.57
CA ASN A 274 38.18 33.27 20.34
C ASN A 274 38.48 32.20 19.29
N GLY A 275 37.44 31.59 18.68
CA GLY A 275 37.57 30.55 17.69
C GLY A 275 37.75 29.14 18.26
N ASN A 276 37.56 28.92 19.55
CA ASN A 276 37.69 27.60 20.18
C ASN A 276 36.35 26.87 20.19
N PRO A 277 36.34 25.54 20.02
CA PRO A 277 35.13 24.75 20.14
C PRO A 277 34.73 24.62 21.63
N VAL A 278 33.48 24.96 21.94
CA VAL A 278 32.85 24.82 23.25
C VAL A 278 31.63 23.93 23.12
N THR A 279 31.56 22.85 23.89
CA THR A 279 30.44 21.94 23.94
C THR A 279 29.58 22.22 25.16
N GLU A 280 28.31 22.48 24.96
CA GLU A 280 27.33 22.81 25.99
C GLU A 280 26.10 21.91 25.86
N ASP A 281 25.49 21.60 27.01
CA ASP A 281 24.18 20.96 27.05
C ASP A 281 23.08 22.01 26.79
N VAL A 282 22.35 21.86 25.70
CA VAL A 282 21.28 22.78 25.32
C VAL A 282 20.00 22.02 25.00
N GLU A 283 18.87 22.68 25.20
CA GLU A 283 17.59 22.18 24.67
C GLU A 283 17.45 22.55 23.22
N PHE A 284 17.01 21.57 22.42
CA PHE A 284 16.74 21.78 20.98
C PHE A 284 15.66 20.83 20.50
N TRP A 285 15.18 21.04 19.27
CA TRP A 285 14.16 20.24 18.63
C TRP A 285 14.79 19.32 17.61
N VAL A 286 14.43 18.03 17.65
CA VAL A 286 14.85 17.02 16.69
C VAL A 286 13.67 16.69 15.78
N TYR A 287 13.89 16.73 14.47
CA TYR A 287 12.92 16.29 13.51
C TYR A 287 12.69 14.77 13.64
N ASN A 288 11.44 14.36 13.67
CA ASN A 288 11.08 12.95 13.68
C ASN A 288 11.04 12.44 12.24
N GLU A 289 12.16 11.84 11.83
CA GLU A 289 12.33 11.28 10.47
C GLU A 289 11.28 10.23 10.17
N GLU A 290 10.93 10.09 8.90
CA GLU A 290 10.02 9.05 8.43
C GLU A 290 10.73 7.69 8.39
N ASP A 291 10.07 6.67 8.90
CA ASP A 291 10.51 5.27 8.84
C ASP A 291 9.44 4.44 8.11
N PRO A 292 9.71 3.88 6.93
CA PRO A 292 8.76 3.01 6.24
C PRO A 292 8.29 1.80 7.06
N ALA A 293 9.03 1.39 8.07
CA ALA A 293 8.64 0.32 9.00
C ALA A 293 7.64 0.79 10.08
N ASP A 294 7.50 2.12 10.26
CA ASP A 294 6.56 2.73 11.20
C ASP A 294 5.54 3.61 10.43
N PRO A 295 4.36 3.06 10.08
CA PRO A 295 3.34 3.80 9.33
C PRO A 295 2.89 5.12 9.98
N ASP A 296 2.98 5.23 11.30
CA ASP A 296 2.60 6.42 12.06
C ASP A 296 3.62 7.57 11.90
N SER A 297 4.81 7.26 11.42
CA SER A 297 5.86 8.25 11.12
C SER A 297 5.70 8.94 9.77
N LEU A 298 4.88 8.41 8.88
CA LEU A 298 4.84 8.79 7.46
C LEU A 298 3.94 9.99 7.16
N TYR A 299 4.38 10.87 6.26
CA TYR A 299 3.56 11.91 5.63
C TYR A 299 2.81 11.34 4.42
N ASN A 300 1.97 10.34 4.63
CA ASN A 300 1.08 9.77 3.62
C ASN A 300 -0.35 10.29 3.78
N ILE A 301 -1.21 10.08 2.80
CA ILE A 301 -2.58 10.60 2.78
C ILE A 301 -3.44 10.13 3.96
N LYS A 302 -3.13 8.98 4.56
CA LYS A 302 -3.87 8.44 5.72
C LYS A 302 -3.52 9.16 7.01
N ASN A 303 -2.28 9.64 7.12
CA ASN A 303 -1.72 10.21 8.33
C ASN A 303 -1.54 11.73 8.25
N LEU A 304 -1.71 12.32 7.07
CA LEU A 304 -1.52 13.75 6.83
C LEU A 304 -2.73 14.56 7.25
N LYS A 305 -2.47 15.70 7.88
CA LYS A 305 -3.46 16.77 8.13
C LYS A 305 -2.80 18.13 7.98
N VAL A 306 -3.60 19.16 7.75
CA VAL A 306 -3.14 20.54 7.94
C VAL A 306 -2.99 20.78 9.44
N ASP A 307 -1.95 21.50 9.82
CA ASP A 307 -1.68 21.79 11.23
C ASP A 307 -2.85 22.54 11.90
N ASP A 308 -3.35 22.03 13.00
CA ASP A 308 -4.55 22.54 13.67
C ASP A 308 -4.36 23.96 14.21
N GLU A 309 -3.16 24.27 14.68
CA GLU A 309 -2.86 25.61 15.20
C GLU A 309 -2.79 26.65 14.08
N LEU A 310 -2.20 26.27 12.93
CA LEU A 310 -2.20 27.12 11.74
C LEU A 310 -3.60 27.36 11.18
N MET A 311 -4.48 26.36 11.24
CA MET A 311 -5.85 26.54 10.84
C MET A 311 -6.60 27.54 11.71
N GLN A 312 -6.28 27.58 13.02
CA GLN A 312 -6.87 28.54 13.96
C GLN A 312 -6.22 29.91 13.90
N LYS A 313 -4.91 29.96 13.64
CA LYS A 313 -4.11 31.20 13.58
C LYS A 313 -3.26 31.26 12.30
N PRO A 314 -3.87 31.52 11.14
CA PRO A 314 -3.11 31.63 9.88
C PRO A 314 -2.03 32.71 9.89
N SER A 315 -2.16 33.71 10.78
CA SER A 315 -1.18 34.79 10.96
C SER A 315 0.20 34.30 11.45
N MET A 316 0.31 33.06 11.94
CA MET A 316 1.61 32.44 12.28
C MET A 316 2.51 32.29 11.06
N LEU A 317 1.95 32.22 9.85
CA LEU A 317 2.67 32.21 8.56
C LEU A 317 2.98 33.64 8.06
N GLY A 318 3.17 34.60 8.93
CA GLY A 318 3.22 36.02 8.62
C GLY A 318 4.33 36.48 7.66
N MET A 319 5.25 35.57 7.24
CA MET A 319 6.34 35.86 6.29
C MET A 319 7.07 37.18 6.59
N ARG A 320 7.33 37.42 7.88
CA ARG A 320 8.04 38.62 8.36
C ARG A 320 9.27 38.23 9.15
N LEU A 321 10.40 38.83 8.76
CA LEU A 321 11.65 38.68 9.48
C LEU A 321 11.56 39.37 10.87
N PRO A 322 12.48 39.07 11.82
CA PRO A 322 12.48 39.68 13.15
C PRO A 322 12.57 41.21 13.15
N ASP A 323 13.13 41.80 12.10
CA ASP A 323 13.20 43.27 11.89
C ASP A 323 11.91 43.88 11.37
N GLY A 324 10.86 43.07 11.14
CA GLY A 324 9.56 43.51 10.63
C GLY A 324 9.47 43.63 9.10
N SER A 325 10.56 43.35 8.38
CA SER A 325 10.54 43.34 6.90
C SER A 325 9.89 42.03 6.38
N GLU A 326 9.45 42.05 5.10
CA GLU A 326 8.87 40.88 4.46
C GLU A 326 9.95 39.86 4.12
N ASP A 327 9.68 38.59 4.44
CA ASP A 327 10.51 37.46 4.00
C ASP A 327 10.11 37.00 2.59
N LYS A 328 10.63 37.70 1.61
CA LYS A 328 10.40 37.38 0.20
C LYS A 328 11.05 36.09 -0.21
N ALA A 329 12.16 35.70 0.41
CA ALA A 329 12.87 34.45 0.07
C ALA A 329 12.05 33.22 0.43
N THR A 330 11.47 33.17 1.63
CA THR A 330 10.57 32.08 2.02
C THR A 330 9.30 32.05 1.18
N ALA A 331 8.71 33.23 0.89
CA ALA A 331 7.52 33.32 0.04
C ALA A 331 7.78 32.79 -1.39
N GLU A 332 8.91 33.16 -2.01
CA GLU A 332 9.31 32.63 -3.33
C GLU A 332 9.64 31.14 -3.28
N ALA A 333 10.27 30.64 -2.22
CA ALA A 333 10.54 29.21 -2.04
C ALA A 333 9.25 28.40 -1.91
N LEU A 334 8.23 28.90 -1.18
CA LEU A 334 6.91 28.28 -1.12
C LEU A 334 6.21 28.25 -2.48
N LYS A 335 6.28 29.33 -3.23
CA LYS A 335 5.78 29.39 -4.61
C LYS A 335 6.52 28.36 -5.48
N GLY A 336 7.84 28.26 -5.33
CA GLY A 336 8.69 27.30 -6.04
C GLY A 336 8.25 25.86 -5.83
N ALA A 337 7.73 25.50 -4.66
CA ALA A 337 7.18 24.18 -4.40
C ALA A 337 6.08 23.76 -5.39
N PHE A 338 5.35 24.69 -5.97
CA PHE A 338 4.28 24.44 -6.93
C PHE A 338 4.68 24.68 -8.40
N THR A 339 5.72 25.47 -8.65
CA THR A 339 6.07 25.95 -9.99
C THR A 339 7.38 25.40 -10.54
N GLU A 340 8.23 24.82 -9.69
CA GLU A 340 9.48 24.21 -10.12
C GLU A 340 9.26 22.78 -10.63
N GLU A 341 10.01 22.39 -11.67
CA GLU A 341 10.03 21.04 -12.21
C GLU A 341 10.85 20.11 -11.31
N SER A 342 10.31 19.69 -10.15
CA SER A 342 11.01 18.90 -9.15
C SER A 342 10.34 17.56 -8.82
N TYR A 343 9.22 17.23 -9.47
CA TYR A 343 8.41 16.05 -9.18
C TYR A 343 8.50 15.02 -10.30
N LYS A 344 8.80 13.75 -9.96
CA LYS A 344 8.73 12.61 -10.87
C LYS A 344 7.48 11.80 -10.58
N LEU A 345 6.73 11.47 -11.63
CA LEU A 345 5.49 10.70 -11.52
C LEU A 345 5.72 9.34 -10.90
N ASN A 346 6.74 8.62 -11.36
CA ASN A 346 7.14 7.32 -10.85
C ASN A 346 8.63 7.05 -11.15
N PRO A 347 9.23 5.98 -10.60
CA PRO A 347 10.66 5.69 -10.78
C PRO A 347 11.10 5.47 -12.23
N ASN A 348 10.19 5.10 -13.14
CA ASN A 348 10.49 4.82 -14.54
C ASN A 348 10.46 6.09 -15.42
N VAL A 349 10.01 7.22 -14.87
CA VAL A 349 9.99 8.50 -15.57
C VAL A 349 11.30 9.26 -15.32
N GLU A 350 12.01 9.61 -16.38
CA GLU A 350 13.28 10.35 -16.26
C GLU A 350 13.06 11.85 -16.02
N LYS A 351 12.03 12.43 -16.65
CA LYS A 351 11.76 13.86 -16.61
C LYS A 351 10.99 14.26 -15.35
N SER A 352 11.48 15.29 -14.65
CA SER A 352 10.74 15.95 -13.59
C SER A 352 9.72 16.92 -14.17
N THR A 353 8.61 17.10 -13.47
CA THR A 353 7.50 18.01 -13.84
C THR A 353 7.16 18.94 -12.68
N THR A 354 6.32 19.95 -12.96
CA THR A 354 5.73 20.78 -11.91
C THR A 354 4.65 20.01 -11.14
N PHE A 355 4.24 20.52 -9.98
CA PHE A 355 3.11 19.96 -9.23
C PHE A 355 1.84 19.89 -10.09
N VAL A 356 1.53 20.92 -10.86
CA VAL A 356 0.32 20.99 -11.69
C VAL A 356 0.36 19.97 -12.82
N ASP A 357 1.51 19.84 -13.48
CA ASP A 357 1.67 18.87 -14.57
C ASP A 357 1.58 17.44 -14.04
N TYR A 358 2.22 17.13 -12.91
CA TYR A 358 2.09 15.82 -12.25
C TYR A 358 0.62 15.50 -11.95
N TYR A 359 -0.11 16.44 -11.36
CA TYR A 359 -1.53 16.26 -11.07
C TYR A 359 -2.36 16.05 -12.34
N SER A 360 -2.06 16.77 -13.41
CA SER A 360 -2.73 16.62 -14.70
C SER A 360 -2.49 15.26 -15.34
N ASP A 361 -1.25 14.77 -15.26
CA ASP A 361 -0.89 13.43 -15.73
C ASP A 361 -1.64 12.33 -14.95
N LEU A 362 -1.69 12.47 -13.63
CA LEU A 362 -2.43 11.56 -12.76
C LEU A 362 -3.94 11.53 -13.07
N VAL A 363 -4.56 12.71 -13.23
CA VAL A 363 -5.98 12.80 -13.58
C VAL A 363 -6.25 12.15 -14.94
N SER A 364 -5.35 12.33 -15.90
CA SER A 364 -5.46 11.70 -17.23
C SER A 364 -5.42 10.18 -17.17
N GLN A 365 -4.63 9.59 -16.25
CA GLN A 365 -4.60 8.14 -16.03
C GLN A 365 -5.91 7.61 -15.42
N VAL A 366 -6.53 8.37 -14.52
CA VAL A 366 -7.82 7.97 -13.90
C VAL A 366 -8.99 8.05 -14.89
N ALA A 367 -8.90 8.93 -15.89
CA ALA A 367 -9.97 9.15 -16.85
C ALA A 367 -9.98 8.16 -18.02
N ASN A 368 -8.88 7.43 -18.24
CA ASN A 368 -8.74 6.41 -19.30
C ASN A 368 -8.95 5.01 -18.74
#